data_7a8966e5ef15078c196cc7fe7dc2d66d
#
_entry.id   7a8966e5ef15078c196cc7fe7dc2d66d
#
_cell.length_a   1.000
_cell.length_b   1.000
_cell.length_c   1.000
_cell.angle_alpha   90.00
_cell.angle_beta   90.00
_cell.angle_gamma   90.00
#
_symmetry.space_group_name_H-M   'P 1'
#
loop_
_entity.id
_entity.type
_entity.pdbx_description
1 polymer ?
#
loop_
_entity_poly.entity_id
_entity_poly.type
_entity_poly.pdbx_seq_one_letter_code
_entity_poly.pdbx_strand_id
1 'polypeptide(L)'
;MPSGKQSERRVLLSGMFDMRNFGDLMFPLIAQQALAPHGIGIVPVSPSGAATGFGDAMASISLREMMAGATEADGVAIGGGYMIHTHKMHFLDEYAGGGLYDFAGPGLWLGATLAAARRDIPVAWNAPGVPHPFAGSQRALIDAALRAADYLSLRDRGSLELLEPPADAAPGIVPDPVAAIARLWPRGTLAAPFKALLARKGAGTDQGFFVLHFRNRSLAKLGIPAAAALVDGFAMALRLTPILIAVGQTHADDVLAREISQHLTTRHIVLDDPASLIEIAAAIAQSRLYIGASLHGYVTAAAYGVPGILVAQPSYRKFQGFLDHTGRSEDLVKDWPDAFASARTRTTTTPLPQAVLDALDRHWERMAQALADPAPKRAAREAFLRACEQDPRPAWVTGLLP
;
A
#
# COMPACT_ATOMS: atom_id res chain seq x y z
N MET A 1 34.98 -4.19 27.20
CA MET A 1 33.89 -5.16 26.99
C MET A 1 33.49 -5.03 25.55
N PRO A 2 33.64 -6.02 24.65
CA PRO A 2 33.15 -5.94 23.30
C PRO A 2 31.62 -5.93 23.38
N SER A 3 31.00 -4.90 22.83
CA SER A 3 29.55 -4.84 22.58
C SER A 3 29.20 -6.00 21.66
N GLY A 4 28.57 -7.05 22.21
CA GLY A 4 28.00 -8.11 21.42
C GLY A 4 27.09 -7.47 20.38
N LYS A 5 27.34 -7.70 19.09
CA LYS A 5 26.39 -7.42 18.02
C LYS A 5 25.13 -8.20 18.40
N GLN A 6 24.12 -7.50 18.86
CA GLN A 6 22.78 -8.06 18.97
C GLN A 6 22.44 -8.58 17.57
N SER A 7 22.17 -9.88 17.42
CA SER A 7 21.77 -10.46 16.14
C SER A 7 20.52 -9.71 15.66
N GLU A 8 20.55 -9.23 14.44
CA GLU A 8 19.40 -8.53 13.83
C GLU A 8 18.19 -9.50 13.83
N ARG A 9 17.08 -9.08 14.46
CA ARG A 9 15.85 -9.85 14.45
C ARG A 9 15.28 -9.87 13.06
N ARG A 10 14.83 -11.02 12.59
CA ARG A 10 14.23 -11.19 11.28
C ARG A 10 12.72 -11.27 11.38
N VAL A 11 12.01 -10.36 10.74
CA VAL A 11 10.54 -10.31 10.73
C VAL A 11 10.00 -10.53 9.32
N LEU A 12 9.12 -11.50 9.17
CA LEU A 12 8.41 -11.76 7.91
C LEU A 12 7.27 -10.76 7.76
N LEU A 13 7.31 -9.89 6.77
CA LEU A 13 6.23 -8.95 6.47
C LEU A 13 5.36 -9.51 5.35
N SER A 14 4.12 -9.87 5.66
CA SER A 14 3.17 -10.43 4.71
C SER A 14 2.33 -9.35 4.03
N GLY A 15 2.26 -9.39 2.69
CA GLY A 15 1.50 -8.45 1.86
C GLY A 15 1.53 -8.80 0.36
N MET A 16 0.96 -7.94 -0.47
CA MET A 16 0.88 -8.14 -1.92
C MET A 16 2.14 -7.57 -2.62
N PHE A 17 3.30 -8.17 -2.39
CA PHE A 17 4.61 -7.65 -2.81
C PHE A 17 5.19 -8.33 -4.07
N ASP A 18 4.41 -9.17 -4.74
CA ASP A 18 4.75 -9.85 -5.98
C ASP A 18 4.03 -9.28 -7.22
N MET A 19 3.34 -8.17 -7.06
CA MET A 19 2.65 -7.47 -8.14
C MET A 19 3.30 -6.13 -8.45
N ARG A 20 3.20 -5.68 -9.71
CA ARG A 20 3.65 -4.35 -10.12
C ARG A 20 2.65 -3.28 -9.66
N ASN A 21 2.60 -3.04 -8.37
CA ASN A 21 1.80 -1.99 -7.74
C ASN A 21 2.69 -1.15 -6.84
N PHE A 22 2.95 0.09 -7.24
CA PHE A 22 3.82 1.03 -6.51
C PHE A 22 3.48 1.12 -5.02
N GLY A 23 2.17 1.29 -4.71
CA GLY A 23 1.75 1.47 -3.32
C GLY A 23 2.08 0.29 -2.42
N ASP A 24 1.78 -0.92 -2.89
CA ASP A 24 2.02 -2.13 -2.11
C ASP A 24 3.53 -2.38 -1.93
N LEU A 25 4.32 -2.12 -2.96
CA LEU A 25 5.79 -2.30 -2.92
C LEU A 25 6.52 -1.28 -2.03
N MET A 26 5.86 -0.18 -1.64
CA MET A 26 6.43 0.78 -0.70
C MET A 26 6.39 0.30 0.76
N PHE A 27 5.44 -0.56 1.14
CA PHE A 27 5.30 -1.01 2.54
C PHE A 27 6.54 -1.71 3.09
N PRO A 28 7.16 -2.70 2.40
CA PRO A 28 8.36 -3.34 2.93
C PRO A 28 9.57 -2.39 3.00
N LEU A 29 9.73 -1.48 2.06
CA LEU A 29 10.82 -0.49 2.07
C LEU A 29 10.69 0.46 3.26
N ILE A 30 9.49 0.97 3.52
CA ILE A 30 9.22 1.87 4.64
C ILE A 30 9.33 1.12 5.98
N ALA A 31 8.82 -0.11 6.06
CA ALA A 31 8.94 -0.93 7.27
C ALA A 31 10.41 -1.25 7.57
N GLN A 32 11.21 -1.60 6.57
CA GLN A 32 12.66 -1.82 6.72
C GLN A 32 13.36 -0.58 7.25
N GLN A 33 13.08 0.60 6.67
CA GLN A 33 13.67 1.85 7.14
C GLN A 33 13.27 2.19 8.57
N ALA A 34 11.99 2.02 8.91
CA ALA A 34 11.47 2.40 10.22
C ALA A 34 11.90 1.43 11.35
N LEU A 35 12.04 0.15 11.04
CA LEU A 35 12.35 -0.89 12.04
C LEU A 35 13.85 -1.21 12.15
N ALA A 36 14.66 -0.88 11.15
CA ALA A 36 16.11 -1.10 11.19
C ALA A 36 16.81 -0.43 12.42
N PRO A 37 16.44 0.80 12.85
CA PRO A 37 17.00 1.40 14.06
C PRO A 37 16.73 0.61 15.35
N HIS A 38 15.70 -0.26 15.34
CA HIS A 38 15.33 -1.15 16.44
C HIS A 38 15.98 -2.56 16.32
N GLY A 39 16.93 -2.74 15.39
CA GLY A 39 17.58 -4.03 15.15
C GLY A 39 16.67 -5.08 14.52
N ILE A 40 15.67 -4.65 13.73
CA ILE A 40 14.71 -5.53 13.05
C ILE A 40 14.90 -5.41 11.54
N GLY A 41 15.23 -6.53 10.90
CA GLY A 41 15.27 -6.68 9.44
C GLY A 41 13.98 -7.27 8.90
N ILE A 42 13.54 -6.79 7.74
CA ILE A 42 12.30 -7.20 7.07
C ILE A 42 12.58 -8.19 5.95
N VAL A 43 11.85 -9.30 5.93
CA VAL A 43 11.77 -10.22 4.80
C VAL A 43 10.33 -10.18 4.27
N PRO A 44 10.09 -9.61 3.08
CA PRO A 44 8.76 -9.58 2.49
C PRO A 44 8.26 -11.00 2.18
N VAL A 45 6.96 -11.21 2.38
CA VAL A 45 6.25 -12.44 2.02
C VAL A 45 5.06 -12.06 1.15
N SER A 46 4.94 -12.70 -0.01
CA SER A 46 3.83 -12.46 -0.93
C SER A 46 3.20 -13.79 -1.37
N PRO A 47 2.01 -13.79 -1.99
CA PRO A 47 1.34 -15.02 -2.39
C PRO A 47 2.22 -15.99 -3.19
N SER A 48 2.89 -15.49 -4.23
CA SER A 48 3.69 -16.32 -5.15
C SER A 48 5.20 -16.24 -4.91
N GLY A 49 5.70 -15.14 -4.34
CA GLY A 49 7.13 -14.84 -4.26
C GLY A 49 7.73 -14.39 -5.61
N ALA A 50 6.89 -14.09 -6.61
CA ALA A 50 7.37 -13.70 -7.93
C ALA A 50 8.06 -12.33 -7.92
N ALA A 51 9.06 -12.17 -8.78
CA ALA A 51 9.74 -10.90 -8.97
C ALA A 51 8.84 -9.88 -9.68
N THR A 52 8.83 -8.63 -9.19
CA THR A 52 8.00 -7.55 -9.75
C THR A 52 8.60 -6.87 -10.97
N GLY A 53 9.88 -7.10 -11.24
CA GLY A 53 10.62 -6.41 -12.30
C GLY A 53 11.10 -5.00 -11.94
N PHE A 54 10.83 -4.49 -10.73
CA PHE A 54 11.45 -3.27 -10.21
C PHE A 54 12.71 -3.63 -9.44
N GLY A 55 13.87 -3.10 -9.90
CA GLY A 55 15.17 -3.40 -9.28
C GLY A 55 15.36 -2.81 -7.87
N ASP A 56 14.55 -1.82 -7.51
CA ASP A 56 14.53 -1.15 -6.20
C ASP A 56 13.40 -1.64 -5.27
N ALA A 57 12.59 -2.63 -5.70
CA ALA A 57 11.65 -3.33 -4.82
C ALA A 57 12.39 -4.41 -4.01
N MET A 58 11.95 -4.64 -2.78
CA MET A 58 12.44 -5.77 -2.00
C MET A 58 11.88 -7.08 -2.56
N ALA A 59 12.76 -8.06 -2.79
CA ALA A 59 12.35 -9.41 -3.19
C ALA A 59 11.54 -10.07 -2.07
N SER A 60 10.48 -10.79 -2.42
CA SER A 60 9.64 -11.52 -1.48
C SER A 60 9.85 -13.04 -1.60
N ILE A 61 9.67 -13.74 -0.48
CA ILE A 61 9.46 -15.19 -0.48
C ILE A 61 7.96 -15.48 -0.64
N SER A 62 7.62 -16.69 -1.04
CA SER A 62 6.23 -17.11 -1.18
C SER A 62 5.57 -17.45 0.17
N LEU A 63 4.23 -17.38 0.22
CA LEU A 63 3.45 -17.90 1.36
C LEU A 63 3.79 -19.37 1.64
N ARG A 64 4.04 -20.17 0.61
CA ARG A 64 4.44 -21.59 0.76
C ARG A 64 5.75 -21.73 1.50
N GLU A 65 6.78 -20.96 1.13
CA GLU A 65 8.08 -20.97 1.82
C GLU A 65 7.96 -20.53 3.28
N MET A 66 7.16 -19.49 3.56
CA MET A 66 6.86 -19.06 4.93
C MET A 66 6.20 -20.18 5.73
N MET A 67 5.18 -20.84 5.17
CA MET A 67 4.44 -21.92 5.84
C MET A 67 5.30 -23.18 6.06
N ALA A 68 6.18 -23.50 5.10
CA ALA A 68 7.13 -24.61 5.21
C ALA A 68 8.23 -24.36 6.26
N GLY A 69 8.38 -23.13 6.74
CA GLY A 69 9.45 -22.80 7.69
C GLY A 69 10.84 -22.69 7.06
N ALA A 70 10.90 -22.54 5.74
CA ALA A 70 12.17 -22.45 5.00
C ALA A 70 13.03 -21.23 5.41
N THR A 71 12.39 -20.21 6.00
CA THR A 71 13.07 -19.00 6.48
C THR A 71 12.88 -18.87 7.98
N GLU A 72 13.98 -18.77 8.71
CA GLU A 72 13.97 -18.47 10.14
C GLU A 72 13.43 -17.05 10.36
N ALA A 73 12.60 -16.89 11.39
CA ALA A 73 11.99 -15.61 11.74
C ALA A 73 11.73 -15.51 13.25
N ASP A 74 11.94 -14.31 13.78
CA ASP A 74 11.71 -13.94 15.16
C ASP A 74 10.32 -13.31 15.36
N GLY A 75 9.58 -13.04 14.26
CA GLY A 75 8.25 -12.46 14.30
C GLY A 75 7.62 -12.40 12.92
N VAL A 76 6.33 -12.09 12.87
CA VAL A 76 5.55 -11.87 11.66
C VAL A 76 4.86 -10.53 11.74
N ALA A 77 4.93 -9.76 10.66
CA ALA A 77 4.15 -8.55 10.47
C ALA A 77 3.13 -8.76 9.35
N ILE A 78 1.94 -8.19 9.50
CA ILE A 78 0.86 -8.24 8.51
C ILE A 78 0.57 -6.81 8.10
N GLY A 79 0.78 -6.45 6.83
CA GLY A 79 0.52 -5.08 6.55
C GLY A 79 0.69 -4.54 5.18
N GLY A 80 -0.02 -3.44 5.06
CA GLY A 80 -0.14 -2.69 3.85
C GLY A 80 -1.35 -3.08 3.01
N GLY A 81 -1.98 -2.10 2.41
CA GLY A 81 -3.08 -2.32 1.49
C GLY A 81 -4.41 -2.79 2.12
N TYR A 82 -5.37 -3.09 1.27
CA TYR A 82 -6.68 -3.67 1.63
C TYR A 82 -6.61 -5.20 1.56
N MET A 83 -6.02 -5.81 2.59
CA MET A 83 -5.69 -7.23 2.57
C MET A 83 -6.39 -8.08 3.63
N ILE A 84 -7.10 -7.46 4.59
CA ILE A 84 -7.76 -8.20 5.66
C ILE A 84 -9.14 -8.63 5.18
N HIS A 85 -9.20 -9.77 4.47
CA HIS A 85 -10.43 -10.39 3.97
C HIS A 85 -10.24 -11.89 3.72
N THR A 86 -11.34 -12.60 3.49
CA THR A 86 -11.35 -14.03 3.17
C THR A 86 -11.87 -14.33 1.76
N HIS A 87 -11.95 -13.31 0.91
CA HIS A 87 -12.40 -13.46 -0.47
C HIS A 87 -11.30 -14.08 -1.35
N LYS A 88 -11.73 -14.85 -2.33
CA LYS A 88 -10.86 -15.35 -3.40
C LYS A 88 -10.34 -14.19 -4.27
N MET A 89 -9.15 -14.35 -4.82
CA MET A 89 -8.44 -13.32 -5.58
C MET A 89 -8.54 -13.55 -7.10
N HIS A 90 -9.66 -14.07 -7.59
CA HIS A 90 -9.89 -14.41 -9.01
C HIS A 90 -9.81 -13.23 -9.99
N PHE A 91 -9.82 -12.02 -9.47
CA PHE A 91 -9.70 -10.80 -10.27
C PHE A 91 -8.25 -10.39 -10.55
N LEU A 92 -7.29 -11.18 -10.09
CA LEU A 92 -5.85 -10.94 -10.28
C LEU A 92 -5.25 -12.07 -11.12
N ASP A 93 -4.92 -11.75 -12.37
CA ASP A 93 -4.35 -12.72 -13.31
C ASP A 93 -2.99 -13.26 -12.83
N GLU A 94 -2.26 -12.48 -12.04
CA GLU A 94 -0.99 -12.86 -11.44
C GLU A 94 -1.08 -14.12 -10.56
N TYR A 95 -2.28 -14.43 -10.05
CA TYR A 95 -2.51 -15.59 -9.18
C TYR A 95 -3.24 -16.74 -9.89
N ALA A 96 -3.38 -16.71 -11.22
CA ALA A 96 -4.06 -17.75 -11.99
C ALA A 96 -3.43 -19.14 -11.86
N GLY A 97 -2.13 -19.21 -11.53
CA GLY A 97 -1.40 -20.47 -11.37
C GLY A 97 -1.44 -21.02 -9.94
N GLY A 98 -1.33 -22.36 -9.80
CA GLY A 98 -1.05 -23.02 -8.52
C GLY A 98 -2.13 -22.94 -7.44
N GLY A 99 -3.36 -22.57 -7.79
CA GLY A 99 -4.46 -22.46 -6.81
C GLY A 99 -4.38 -21.21 -5.92
N LEU A 100 -3.49 -20.26 -6.22
CA LEU A 100 -3.27 -19.07 -5.40
C LEU A 100 -4.51 -18.17 -5.28
N TYR A 101 -5.40 -18.18 -6.25
CA TYR A 101 -6.67 -17.46 -6.18
C TYR A 101 -7.49 -17.71 -4.92
N ASP A 102 -7.50 -18.95 -4.47
CA ASP A 102 -8.29 -19.37 -3.32
C ASP A 102 -7.63 -18.98 -1.99
N PHE A 103 -6.30 -18.88 -1.96
CA PHE A 103 -5.51 -18.76 -0.74
C PHE A 103 -4.86 -17.40 -0.55
N ALA A 104 -4.59 -16.65 -1.61
CA ALA A 104 -3.82 -15.42 -1.52
C ALA A 104 -4.41 -14.43 -0.48
N GLY A 105 -5.71 -14.13 -0.55
CA GLY A 105 -6.34 -13.22 0.39
C GLY A 105 -6.20 -13.67 1.86
N PRO A 106 -6.84 -14.79 2.26
CA PRO A 106 -6.76 -15.26 3.64
C PRO A 106 -5.34 -15.69 4.05
N GLY A 107 -4.51 -16.18 3.12
CA GLY A 107 -3.14 -16.59 3.39
C GLY A 107 -2.25 -15.46 3.87
N LEU A 108 -2.45 -14.25 3.35
CA LEU A 108 -1.65 -13.09 3.70
C LEU A 108 -1.78 -12.66 5.17
N TRP A 109 -2.88 -12.98 5.85
CA TRP A 109 -3.06 -12.59 7.24
C TRP A 109 -3.39 -13.76 8.18
N LEU A 110 -4.37 -14.61 7.85
CA LEU A 110 -4.66 -15.81 8.65
C LEU A 110 -3.54 -16.85 8.51
N GLY A 111 -3.04 -17.08 7.28
CA GLY A 111 -1.89 -17.93 7.04
C GLY A 111 -0.63 -17.41 7.72
N ALA A 112 -0.36 -16.11 7.66
CA ALA A 112 0.75 -15.48 8.35
C ALA A 112 0.63 -15.61 9.88
N THR A 113 -0.57 -15.41 10.45
CA THR A 113 -0.86 -15.64 11.87
C THR A 113 -0.67 -17.11 12.25
N LEU A 114 -1.07 -18.05 11.36
CA LEU A 114 -0.89 -19.49 11.56
C LEU A 114 0.60 -19.88 11.61
N ALA A 115 1.39 -19.34 10.68
CA ALA A 115 2.84 -19.59 10.66
C ALA A 115 3.52 -19.09 11.95
N ALA A 116 3.09 -17.94 12.46
CA ALA A 116 3.58 -17.40 13.72
C ALA A 116 3.12 -18.22 14.93
N ALA A 117 1.84 -18.58 15.00
CA ALA A 117 1.27 -19.35 16.11
C ALA A 117 1.93 -20.74 16.26
N ARG A 118 2.23 -21.41 15.13
CA ARG A 118 2.94 -22.72 15.13
C ARG A 118 4.36 -22.63 15.69
N ARG A 119 4.99 -21.45 15.60
CA ARG A 119 6.37 -21.21 16.08
C ARG A 119 6.41 -20.48 17.42
N ASP A 120 5.25 -20.11 17.95
CA ASP A 120 5.09 -19.28 19.15
C ASP A 120 5.89 -17.96 19.09
N ILE A 121 5.91 -17.32 17.91
CA ILE A 121 6.55 -16.01 17.68
C ILE A 121 5.51 -14.88 17.56
N PRO A 122 5.91 -13.60 17.82
CA PRO A 122 4.99 -12.48 17.84
C PRO A 122 4.40 -12.15 16.45
N VAL A 123 3.17 -11.60 16.49
CA VAL A 123 2.46 -11.06 15.31
C VAL A 123 2.12 -9.60 15.52
N ALA A 124 2.49 -8.74 14.55
CA ALA A 124 2.15 -7.33 14.56
C ALA A 124 1.44 -6.92 13.26
N TRP A 125 0.46 -6.03 13.37
CA TRP A 125 -0.25 -5.48 12.20
C TRP A 125 0.31 -4.09 11.84
N ASN A 126 0.70 -3.93 10.56
CA ASN A 126 1.24 -2.70 10.01
C ASN A 126 0.15 -1.92 9.25
N ALA A 127 -0.84 -1.43 9.96
CA ALA A 127 -1.94 -0.61 9.43
C ALA A 127 -2.61 -1.17 8.16
N PRO A 128 -2.98 -2.47 8.08
CA PRO A 128 -3.75 -2.97 6.95
C PRO A 128 -5.17 -2.39 6.95
N GLY A 129 -5.84 -2.46 5.80
CA GLY A 129 -7.24 -2.11 5.66
C GLY A 129 -8.14 -3.34 5.53
N VAL A 130 -9.40 -3.16 5.91
CA VAL A 130 -10.47 -4.17 5.80
C VAL A 130 -11.44 -3.73 4.71
N PRO A 131 -11.50 -4.42 3.53
CA PRO A 131 -12.36 -3.99 2.42
C PRO A 131 -13.83 -4.37 2.59
N HIS A 132 -14.12 -5.46 3.29
CA HIS A 132 -15.45 -6.06 3.40
C HIS A 132 -15.74 -6.56 4.81
N PRO A 133 -17.01 -6.57 5.25
CA PRO A 133 -17.40 -7.20 6.51
C PRO A 133 -17.21 -8.71 6.44
N PHE A 134 -17.04 -9.33 7.59
CA PHE A 134 -16.91 -10.77 7.72
C PHE A 134 -18.27 -11.43 8.00
N ALA A 135 -18.48 -12.63 7.46
CA ALA A 135 -19.68 -13.42 7.77
C ALA A 135 -19.65 -13.89 9.23
N GLY A 136 -20.82 -13.99 9.86
CA GLY A 136 -20.94 -14.45 11.26
C GLY A 136 -20.30 -15.81 11.51
N SER A 137 -20.36 -16.72 10.52
CA SER A 137 -19.69 -18.04 10.58
C SER A 137 -18.16 -17.97 10.63
N GLN A 138 -17.54 -16.82 10.31
CA GLN A 138 -16.09 -16.62 10.36
C GLN A 138 -15.63 -16.01 11.68
N ARG A 139 -16.55 -15.49 12.49
CA ARG A 139 -16.28 -14.64 13.64
C ARG A 139 -15.33 -15.29 14.63
N ALA A 140 -15.58 -16.54 15.00
CA ALA A 140 -14.77 -17.28 15.97
C ALA A 140 -13.29 -17.35 15.55
N LEU A 141 -13.03 -17.66 14.28
CA LEU A 141 -11.66 -17.75 13.75
C LEU A 141 -10.99 -16.37 13.71
N ILE A 142 -11.72 -15.34 13.26
CA ILE A 142 -11.19 -13.98 13.17
C ILE A 142 -10.86 -13.43 14.55
N ASP A 143 -11.77 -13.57 15.52
CA ASP A 143 -11.55 -13.13 16.89
C ASP A 143 -10.35 -13.84 17.55
N ALA A 144 -10.20 -15.14 17.27
CA ALA A 144 -9.04 -15.88 17.74
C ALA A 144 -7.73 -15.38 17.10
N ALA A 145 -7.73 -15.05 15.80
CA ALA A 145 -6.58 -14.48 15.11
C ALA A 145 -6.20 -13.10 15.68
N LEU A 146 -7.20 -12.24 15.96
CA LEU A 146 -6.97 -10.93 16.56
C LEU A 146 -6.36 -11.04 17.96
N ARG A 147 -6.86 -11.95 18.80
CA ARG A 147 -6.29 -12.19 20.14
C ARG A 147 -4.88 -12.75 20.12
N ALA A 148 -4.53 -13.53 19.07
CA ALA A 148 -3.20 -14.10 18.90
C ALA A 148 -2.14 -13.04 18.52
N ALA A 149 -2.55 -11.88 18.00
CA ALA A 149 -1.63 -10.82 17.62
C ALA A 149 -1.14 -10.01 18.83
N ASP A 150 0.15 -9.65 18.85
CA ASP A 150 0.81 -8.89 19.89
C ASP A 150 0.61 -7.37 19.74
N TYR A 151 0.45 -6.91 18.49
CA TYR A 151 0.13 -5.53 18.17
C TYR A 151 -0.87 -5.47 17.03
N LEU A 152 -1.96 -4.73 17.22
CA LEU A 152 -3.02 -4.53 16.22
C LEU A 152 -3.14 -3.06 15.85
N SER A 153 -3.07 -2.78 14.56
CA SER A 153 -3.37 -1.47 13.99
C SER A 153 -4.14 -1.61 12.68
N LEU A 154 -4.95 -0.61 12.37
CA LEU A 154 -5.68 -0.46 11.11
C LEU A 154 -5.47 0.95 10.57
N ARG A 155 -5.53 1.12 9.24
CA ARG A 155 -5.24 2.41 8.63
C ARG A 155 -6.38 3.42 8.68
N ASP A 156 -7.62 2.99 8.94
CA ASP A 156 -8.78 3.87 8.94
C ASP A 156 -9.93 3.32 9.80
N ARG A 157 -10.81 4.24 10.21
CA ARG A 157 -11.98 3.93 11.04
C ARG A 157 -12.99 3.02 10.33
N GLY A 158 -13.16 3.19 9.01
CA GLY A 158 -14.06 2.32 8.24
C GLY A 158 -13.58 0.86 8.21
N SER A 159 -12.27 0.62 8.26
CA SER A 159 -11.72 -0.73 8.46
C SER A 159 -12.04 -1.29 9.84
N LEU A 160 -11.98 -0.46 10.89
CA LEU A 160 -12.35 -0.88 12.24
C LEU A 160 -13.83 -1.26 12.34
N GLU A 161 -14.71 -0.47 11.74
CA GLU A 161 -16.16 -0.72 11.69
C GLU A 161 -16.49 -2.04 10.99
N LEU A 162 -15.76 -2.39 9.93
CA LEU A 162 -15.96 -3.65 9.21
C LEU A 162 -15.33 -4.86 9.89
N LEU A 163 -14.26 -4.64 10.63
CA LEU A 163 -13.60 -5.72 11.36
C LEU A 163 -14.43 -6.15 12.57
N GLU A 164 -15.12 -5.24 13.24
CA GLU A 164 -15.90 -5.49 14.46
C GLU A 164 -15.08 -6.29 15.49
N PRO A 165 -13.89 -5.82 15.92
CA PRO A 165 -13.03 -6.60 16.78
C PRO A 165 -13.63 -6.80 18.17
N PRO A 166 -13.28 -7.89 18.88
CA PRO A 166 -13.68 -8.04 20.27
C PRO A 166 -12.99 -6.97 21.14
N ALA A 167 -13.65 -6.58 22.24
CA ALA A 167 -13.19 -5.48 23.10
C ALA A 167 -11.78 -5.67 23.68
N ASP A 168 -11.38 -6.93 23.89
CA ASP A 168 -10.06 -7.32 24.41
C ASP A 168 -8.96 -7.38 23.33
N ALA A 169 -9.29 -7.11 22.05
CA ALA A 169 -8.36 -7.10 20.94
C ALA A 169 -8.66 -5.94 19.95
N ALA A 170 -8.91 -4.75 20.48
CA ALA A 170 -9.21 -3.56 19.68
C ALA A 170 -7.96 -2.97 19.02
N PRO A 171 -7.92 -2.84 17.67
CA PRO A 171 -6.83 -2.21 16.96
C PRO A 171 -6.74 -0.70 17.18
N GLY A 172 -5.51 -0.16 17.21
CA GLY A 172 -5.28 1.27 17.05
C GLY A 172 -5.52 1.75 15.62
N ILE A 173 -5.94 3.00 15.44
CA ILE A 173 -6.05 3.62 14.12
C ILE A 173 -4.78 4.42 13.84
N VAL A 174 -4.13 4.15 12.71
CA VAL A 174 -2.83 4.70 12.33
C VAL A 174 -2.90 5.16 10.86
N PRO A 175 -2.32 6.30 10.50
CA PRO A 175 -2.26 6.72 9.10
C PRO A 175 -1.57 5.67 8.21
N ASP A 176 -1.86 5.71 6.90
CA ASP A 176 -1.20 4.85 5.93
C ASP A 176 0.33 5.03 6.00
N PRO A 177 1.13 3.97 6.25
CA PRO A 177 2.59 4.04 6.40
C PRO A 177 3.32 4.67 5.22
N VAL A 178 2.75 4.62 3.98
CA VAL A 178 3.33 5.26 2.80
C VAL A 178 3.46 6.78 2.98
N ALA A 179 2.73 7.38 3.90
CA ALA A 179 2.91 8.80 4.26
C ALA A 179 4.33 9.14 4.78
N ALA A 180 5.10 8.15 5.21
CA ALA A 180 6.51 8.31 5.61
C ALA A 180 7.52 8.24 4.43
N ILE A 181 7.08 8.11 3.18
CA ILE A 181 7.95 7.94 2.00
C ILE A 181 9.02 9.03 1.87
N ALA A 182 8.72 10.25 2.28
CA ALA A 182 9.68 11.36 2.25
C ALA A 182 10.87 11.18 3.21
N ARG A 183 10.75 10.29 4.21
CA ARG A 183 11.86 9.89 5.09
C ARG A 183 12.75 8.85 4.42
N LEU A 184 12.17 7.94 3.63
CA LEU A 184 12.91 6.96 2.83
C LEU A 184 13.67 7.65 1.69
N TRP A 185 12.97 8.51 0.94
CA TRP A 185 13.54 9.27 -0.17
C TRP A 185 13.30 10.76 0.01
N PRO A 186 14.21 11.51 0.66
CA PRO A 186 14.07 12.95 0.79
C PRO A 186 13.91 13.64 -0.57
N ARG A 187 13.04 14.65 -0.66
CA ARG A 187 12.70 15.31 -1.94
C ARG A 187 13.91 15.72 -2.77
N GLY A 188 14.99 16.18 -2.11
CA GLY A 188 16.21 16.58 -2.79
C GLY A 188 16.90 15.44 -3.54
N THR A 189 16.82 14.20 -3.03
CA THR A 189 17.41 13.02 -3.67
C THR A 189 16.64 12.57 -4.92
N LEU A 190 15.40 13.01 -5.08
CA LEU A 190 14.53 12.67 -6.20
C LEU A 190 14.73 13.56 -7.44
N ALA A 191 15.52 14.62 -7.34
CA ALA A 191 15.79 15.52 -8.46
C ALA A 191 16.57 14.81 -9.60
N ALA A 192 17.56 13.99 -9.26
CA ALA A 192 18.35 13.26 -10.25
C ALA A 192 17.53 12.14 -10.94
N PRO A 193 16.78 11.26 -10.23
CA PRO A 193 15.84 10.32 -10.85
C PRO A 193 14.81 11.00 -11.77
N PHE A 194 14.26 12.15 -11.37
CA PHE A 194 13.32 12.89 -12.20
C PHE A 194 13.96 13.41 -13.49
N LYS A 195 15.17 13.96 -13.39
CA LYS A 195 15.90 14.41 -14.58
C LYS A 195 16.21 13.24 -15.52
N ALA A 196 16.56 12.08 -14.99
CA ALA A 196 16.80 10.87 -15.79
C ALA A 196 15.50 10.40 -16.48
N LEU A 197 14.36 10.44 -15.78
CA LEU A 197 13.05 10.18 -16.37
C LEU A 197 12.75 11.12 -17.55
N LEU A 198 12.93 12.43 -17.35
CA LEU A 198 12.69 13.40 -18.41
C LEU A 198 13.57 13.14 -19.64
N ALA A 199 14.85 12.87 -19.42
CA ALA A 199 15.78 12.53 -20.51
C ALA A 199 15.36 11.25 -21.25
N ARG A 200 14.97 10.19 -20.52
CA ARG A 200 14.46 8.93 -21.09
C ARG A 200 13.20 9.12 -21.94
N LYS A 201 12.32 10.03 -21.52
CA LYS A 201 11.07 10.36 -22.23
C LYS A 201 11.23 11.52 -23.24
N GLY A 202 12.46 12.00 -23.51
CA GLY A 202 12.73 13.06 -24.47
C GLY A 202 12.13 14.43 -24.09
N ALA A 203 11.95 14.69 -22.79
CA ALA A 203 11.35 15.92 -22.28
C ALA A 203 12.40 16.86 -21.70
N GLY A 204 12.21 18.17 -21.88
CA GLY A 204 13.03 19.21 -21.26
C GLY A 204 12.57 19.55 -19.84
N THR A 205 13.37 20.37 -19.14
CA THR A 205 13.10 20.84 -17.78
C THR A 205 12.58 22.29 -17.72
N ASP A 206 12.32 22.89 -18.84
CA ASP A 206 11.96 24.29 -19.04
C ASP A 206 10.54 24.65 -18.60
N GLN A 207 9.69 23.65 -18.42
CA GLN A 207 8.29 23.80 -17.99
C GLN A 207 8.05 23.07 -16.66
N GLY A 208 7.04 23.52 -15.91
CA GLY A 208 6.54 22.78 -14.76
C GLY A 208 5.67 21.58 -15.20
N PHE A 209 5.50 20.63 -14.30
CA PHE A 209 4.76 19.40 -14.57
C PHE A 209 3.60 19.23 -13.59
N PHE A 210 2.59 18.49 -14.01
CA PHE A 210 1.58 17.94 -13.12
C PHE A 210 1.33 16.47 -13.46
N VAL A 211 1.07 15.66 -12.43
CA VAL A 211 0.87 14.23 -12.58
C VAL A 211 -0.61 13.88 -12.63
N LEU A 212 -0.95 12.99 -13.55
CA LEU A 212 -2.29 12.44 -13.73
C LEU A 212 -2.28 10.92 -13.61
N HIS A 213 -3.17 10.38 -12.78
CA HIS A 213 -3.39 8.95 -12.70
C HIS A 213 -4.86 8.61 -12.94
N PHE A 214 -5.14 7.97 -14.05
CA PHE A 214 -6.47 7.51 -14.40
C PHE A 214 -6.68 6.03 -14.07
N ARG A 215 -7.94 5.66 -13.82
CA ARG A 215 -8.38 4.26 -13.79
C ARG A 215 -9.60 4.08 -14.69
N ASN A 216 -9.71 2.96 -15.39
CA ASN A 216 -10.84 2.68 -16.27
C ASN A 216 -12.19 2.94 -15.61
N ARG A 217 -12.37 2.48 -14.36
CA ARG A 217 -13.61 2.71 -13.59
C ARG A 217 -13.89 4.19 -13.33
N SER A 218 -12.85 5.02 -13.22
CA SER A 218 -13.02 6.46 -12.97
C SER A 218 -13.41 7.24 -14.22
N LEU A 219 -13.23 6.67 -15.40
CA LEU A 219 -13.58 7.27 -16.69
C LEU A 219 -14.92 6.76 -17.27
N ALA A 220 -15.59 5.80 -16.63
CA ALA A 220 -16.75 5.12 -17.19
C ALA A 220 -17.89 6.05 -17.65
N LYS A 221 -18.02 7.23 -17.05
CA LYS A 221 -19.03 8.24 -17.43
C LYS A 221 -18.51 9.33 -18.36
N LEU A 222 -17.20 9.58 -18.38
CA LEU A 222 -16.60 10.69 -19.12
C LEU A 222 -16.11 10.25 -20.51
N GLY A 223 -15.50 9.07 -20.59
CA GLY A 223 -14.84 8.57 -21.79
C GLY A 223 -13.46 9.19 -22.04
N ILE A 224 -12.64 8.51 -22.84
CA ILE A 224 -11.23 8.86 -23.09
C ILE A 224 -11.09 10.21 -23.84
N PRO A 225 -11.83 10.49 -24.94
CA PRO A 225 -11.68 11.75 -25.64
C PRO A 225 -12.02 12.97 -24.78
N ALA A 226 -13.05 12.88 -23.95
CA ALA A 226 -13.43 13.99 -23.07
C ALA A 226 -12.41 14.17 -21.93
N ALA A 227 -11.84 13.09 -21.41
CA ALA A 227 -10.75 13.16 -20.43
C ALA A 227 -9.52 13.86 -21.03
N ALA A 228 -9.12 13.49 -22.25
CA ALA A 228 -8.01 14.13 -22.96
C ALA A 228 -8.26 15.64 -23.19
N ALA A 229 -9.48 16.02 -23.58
CA ALA A 229 -9.83 17.43 -23.74
C ALA A 229 -9.72 18.23 -22.43
N LEU A 230 -10.10 17.66 -21.29
CA LEU A 230 -9.90 18.28 -19.97
C LEU A 230 -8.41 18.45 -19.64
N VAL A 231 -7.59 17.43 -19.93
CA VAL A 231 -6.13 17.49 -19.75
C VAL A 231 -5.52 18.60 -20.58
N ASP A 232 -5.83 18.66 -21.89
CA ASP A 232 -5.32 19.69 -22.80
C ASP A 232 -5.72 21.09 -22.34
N GLY A 233 -6.99 21.29 -22.03
CA GLY A 233 -7.49 22.58 -21.55
C GLY A 233 -6.82 23.02 -20.23
N PHE A 234 -6.52 22.10 -19.33
CA PHE A 234 -5.83 22.39 -18.08
C PHE A 234 -4.33 22.68 -18.31
N ALA A 235 -3.67 21.86 -19.13
CA ALA A 235 -2.27 22.02 -19.49
C ALA A 235 -1.98 23.38 -20.12
N MET A 236 -2.82 23.78 -21.10
CA MET A 236 -2.72 25.10 -21.78
C MET A 236 -2.96 26.24 -20.80
N ALA A 237 -4.00 26.16 -19.97
CA ALA A 237 -4.37 27.25 -19.06
C ALA A 237 -3.29 27.54 -18.02
N LEU A 238 -2.61 26.49 -17.50
CA LEU A 238 -1.58 26.62 -16.47
C LEU A 238 -0.15 26.62 -17.02
N ARG A 239 0.04 26.39 -18.31
CA ARG A 239 1.35 26.22 -18.95
C ARG A 239 2.18 25.15 -18.27
N LEU A 240 1.55 24.00 -17.97
CA LEU A 240 2.17 22.83 -17.37
C LEU A 240 2.14 21.66 -18.33
N THR A 241 3.17 20.83 -18.27
CA THR A 241 3.24 19.57 -19.04
C THR A 241 2.62 18.44 -18.20
N PRO A 242 1.57 17.73 -18.68
CA PRO A 242 1.01 16.57 -18.00
C PRO A 242 1.95 15.37 -18.08
N ILE A 243 2.06 14.64 -16.97
CA ILE A 243 2.66 13.32 -16.88
C ILE A 243 1.54 12.33 -16.58
N LEU A 244 1.15 11.51 -17.56
CA LEU A 244 0.23 10.40 -17.35
C LEU A 244 1.02 9.25 -16.75
N ILE A 245 0.69 8.86 -15.51
CA ILE A 245 1.47 7.88 -14.76
C ILE A 245 0.70 6.57 -14.57
N ALA A 246 1.36 5.44 -14.84
CA ALA A 246 0.91 4.14 -14.39
C ALA A 246 1.57 3.83 -13.03
N VAL A 247 0.76 3.69 -11.98
CA VAL A 247 1.24 3.29 -10.64
C VAL A 247 1.19 1.78 -10.43
N GLY A 248 0.65 1.03 -11.40
CA GLY A 248 0.58 -0.41 -11.42
C GLY A 248 0.12 -0.95 -12.76
N GLN A 249 0.58 -2.15 -13.13
CA GLN A 249 0.11 -2.86 -14.32
C GLN A 249 -1.13 -3.73 -14.04
N THR A 250 -1.30 -4.16 -12.80
CA THR A 250 -2.41 -5.02 -12.33
C THR A 250 -3.82 -4.49 -12.69
N HIS A 251 -3.96 -3.19 -12.94
CA HIS A 251 -5.22 -2.56 -13.32
C HIS A 251 -5.21 -1.97 -14.73
N ALA A 252 -4.25 -2.35 -15.56
CA ALA A 252 -4.05 -1.81 -16.91
C ALA A 252 -3.93 -0.27 -16.95
N ASP A 253 -3.36 0.32 -15.89
CA ASP A 253 -3.15 1.78 -15.81
C ASP A 253 -2.21 2.26 -16.93
N ASP A 254 -1.24 1.44 -17.34
CA ASP A 254 -0.31 1.68 -18.44
C ASP A 254 -1.01 1.71 -19.81
N VAL A 255 -1.92 0.77 -20.07
CA VAL A 255 -2.72 0.74 -21.28
C VAL A 255 -3.58 1.98 -21.40
N LEU A 256 -4.28 2.32 -20.30
CA LEU A 256 -5.15 3.48 -20.25
C LEU A 256 -4.39 4.79 -20.45
N ALA A 257 -3.19 4.92 -19.86
CA ALA A 257 -2.34 6.10 -20.03
C ALA A 257 -1.94 6.29 -21.50
N ARG A 258 -1.57 5.20 -22.21
CA ARG A 258 -1.29 5.22 -23.65
C ARG A 258 -2.52 5.59 -24.49
N GLU A 259 -3.68 5.00 -24.18
CA GLU A 259 -4.93 5.31 -24.89
C GLU A 259 -5.31 6.79 -24.77
N ILE A 260 -5.25 7.35 -23.56
CA ILE A 260 -5.53 8.78 -23.35
C ILE A 260 -4.53 9.64 -24.11
N SER A 261 -3.24 9.27 -24.11
CA SER A 261 -2.19 10.05 -24.78
C SER A 261 -2.41 10.20 -26.29
N GLN A 262 -3.03 9.21 -26.95
CA GLN A 262 -3.36 9.27 -28.39
C GLN A 262 -4.38 10.37 -28.72
N HIS A 263 -5.13 10.86 -27.76
CA HIS A 263 -6.12 11.93 -27.91
C HIS A 263 -5.62 13.29 -27.43
N LEU A 264 -4.42 13.38 -26.84
CA LEU A 264 -3.84 14.63 -26.40
C LEU A 264 -3.21 15.41 -27.55
N THR A 265 -3.45 16.71 -27.57
CA THR A 265 -2.87 17.64 -28.55
C THR A 265 -1.71 18.46 -27.97
N THR A 266 -1.65 18.60 -26.63
CA THR A 266 -0.56 19.28 -25.94
C THR A 266 0.65 18.36 -25.74
N ARG A 267 1.83 18.98 -25.57
CA ARG A 267 3.02 18.23 -25.17
C ARG A 267 2.77 17.53 -23.84
N HIS A 268 3.07 16.25 -23.76
CA HIS A 268 2.83 15.41 -22.58
C HIS A 268 3.92 14.33 -22.43
N ILE A 269 3.92 13.69 -21.26
CA ILE A 269 4.78 12.52 -20.96
C ILE A 269 3.86 11.37 -20.57
N VAL A 270 4.14 10.17 -21.08
CA VAL A 270 3.50 8.93 -20.67
C VAL A 270 4.51 8.10 -19.90
N LEU A 271 4.30 7.94 -18.60
CA LEU A 271 5.07 7.07 -17.72
C LEU A 271 4.29 5.76 -17.54
N ASP A 272 4.17 5.01 -18.61
CA ASP A 272 3.50 3.70 -18.72
C ASP A 272 4.46 2.53 -18.42
N ASP A 273 5.75 2.80 -18.44
CA ASP A 273 6.86 1.86 -18.29
C ASP A 273 7.86 2.31 -17.19
N PRO A 274 7.40 2.59 -15.97
CA PRO A 274 8.32 3.06 -14.94
C PRO A 274 9.44 2.03 -14.70
N ALA A 275 10.68 2.53 -14.69
CA ALA A 275 11.86 1.68 -14.53
C ALA A 275 12.10 1.28 -13.06
N SER A 276 11.59 2.07 -12.11
CA SER A 276 11.79 1.88 -10.67
C SER A 276 10.69 2.55 -9.85
N LEU A 277 10.58 2.17 -8.59
CA LEU A 277 9.67 2.82 -7.63
C LEU A 277 10.09 4.27 -7.35
N ILE A 278 11.40 4.52 -7.27
CA ILE A 278 11.93 5.87 -7.06
C ILE A 278 11.61 6.79 -8.25
N GLU A 279 11.50 6.27 -9.47
CA GLU A 279 11.11 7.06 -10.65
C GLU A 279 9.65 7.54 -10.53
N ILE A 280 8.74 6.67 -10.06
CA ILE A 280 7.35 7.02 -9.79
C ILE A 280 7.26 8.09 -8.69
N ALA A 281 7.98 7.87 -7.58
CA ALA A 281 8.03 8.84 -6.48
C ALA A 281 8.61 10.19 -6.94
N ALA A 282 9.64 10.17 -7.78
CA ALA A 282 10.28 11.37 -8.33
C ALA A 282 9.32 12.16 -9.24
N ALA A 283 8.59 11.48 -10.13
CA ALA A 283 7.59 12.14 -10.99
C ALA A 283 6.55 12.88 -10.15
N ILE A 284 6.06 12.27 -9.07
CA ILE A 284 5.06 12.88 -8.18
C ILE A 284 5.70 14.03 -7.36
N ALA A 285 6.83 13.77 -6.69
CA ALA A 285 7.47 14.71 -5.78
C ALA A 285 7.97 15.99 -6.46
N GLN A 286 8.41 15.91 -7.72
CA GLN A 286 8.94 17.04 -8.47
C GLN A 286 7.86 17.77 -9.29
N SER A 287 6.64 17.29 -9.29
CA SER A 287 5.50 17.95 -9.94
C SER A 287 4.89 19.06 -9.07
N ARG A 288 4.13 19.97 -9.71
CA ARG A 288 3.42 21.06 -9.02
C ARG A 288 2.06 20.63 -8.48
N LEU A 289 1.51 19.54 -9.02
CA LEU A 289 0.16 19.09 -8.68
C LEU A 289 0.02 17.60 -9.02
N TYR A 290 -0.77 16.89 -8.24
CA TYR A 290 -1.24 15.53 -8.50
C TYR A 290 -2.77 15.52 -8.63
N ILE A 291 -3.32 14.89 -9.68
CA ILE A 291 -4.75 14.62 -9.83
C ILE A 291 -4.91 13.14 -10.18
N GLY A 292 -5.65 12.38 -9.38
CA GLY A 292 -5.75 10.96 -9.71
C GLY A 292 -6.73 10.14 -8.90
N ALA A 293 -6.94 8.90 -9.37
CA ALA A 293 -7.79 7.90 -8.75
C ALA A 293 -6.97 6.83 -7.97
N SER A 294 -5.70 7.12 -7.63
CA SER A 294 -4.85 6.26 -6.79
C SER A 294 -4.64 6.86 -5.41
N LEU A 295 -4.95 6.07 -4.37
CA LEU A 295 -4.66 6.48 -2.99
C LEU A 295 -3.16 6.71 -2.78
N HIS A 296 -2.31 5.74 -3.12
CA HIS A 296 -0.88 5.84 -2.86
C HIS A 296 -0.19 6.91 -3.71
N GLY A 297 -0.70 7.21 -4.91
CA GLY A 297 -0.26 8.38 -5.67
C GLY A 297 -0.54 9.69 -4.91
N TYR A 298 -1.75 9.82 -4.34
CA TYR A 298 -2.12 10.97 -3.52
C TYR A 298 -1.35 11.03 -2.19
N VAL A 299 -1.21 9.89 -1.48
CA VAL A 299 -0.42 9.80 -0.24
C VAL A 299 1.01 10.25 -0.48
N THR A 300 1.62 9.82 -1.59
CA THR A 300 2.96 10.22 -2.00
C THR A 300 3.02 11.73 -2.28
N ALA A 301 2.06 12.28 -3.02
CA ALA A 301 1.99 13.73 -3.26
C ALA A 301 1.90 14.50 -1.94
N ALA A 302 0.99 14.08 -1.04
CA ALA A 302 0.82 14.70 0.27
C ALA A 302 2.09 14.62 1.13
N ALA A 303 2.82 13.48 1.11
CA ALA A 303 4.08 13.30 1.85
C ALA A 303 5.18 14.27 1.39
N TYR A 304 5.19 14.64 0.12
CA TYR A 304 6.12 15.65 -0.41
C TYR A 304 5.57 17.08 -0.41
N GLY A 305 4.39 17.28 0.16
CA GLY A 305 3.71 18.57 0.19
C GLY A 305 3.20 19.04 -1.18
N VAL A 306 3.14 18.14 -2.16
CA VAL A 306 2.56 18.46 -3.49
C VAL A 306 1.04 18.52 -3.35
N PRO A 307 0.39 19.61 -3.79
CA PRO A 307 -1.06 19.68 -3.81
C PRO A 307 -1.66 18.50 -4.56
N GLY A 308 -2.74 17.91 -4.03
CA GLY A 308 -3.33 16.71 -4.62
C GLY A 308 -4.85 16.77 -4.68
N ILE A 309 -5.42 16.16 -5.70
CA ILE A 309 -6.86 15.92 -5.83
C ILE A 309 -7.09 14.42 -6.02
N LEU A 310 -7.99 13.84 -5.20
CA LEU A 310 -8.45 12.47 -5.32
C LEU A 310 -9.81 12.41 -6.02
N VAL A 311 -9.89 11.66 -7.12
CA VAL A 311 -11.14 11.40 -7.85
C VAL A 311 -11.81 10.15 -7.29
N ALA A 312 -12.93 10.32 -6.60
CA ALA A 312 -13.70 9.25 -5.95
C ALA A 312 -14.73 8.61 -6.87
N GLN A 313 -14.28 8.10 -8.01
CA GLN A 313 -15.16 7.43 -8.99
C GLN A 313 -14.59 6.04 -9.34
N PRO A 314 -15.22 4.95 -8.88
CA PRO A 314 -16.27 4.91 -7.84
C PRO A 314 -15.74 5.37 -6.47
N SER A 315 -16.65 5.67 -5.55
CA SER A 315 -16.25 6.06 -4.19
C SER A 315 -15.60 4.90 -3.45
N TYR A 316 -14.43 5.16 -2.86
CA TYR A 316 -13.71 4.20 -2.02
C TYR A 316 -13.51 4.77 -0.61
N ARG A 317 -13.96 4.04 0.41
CA ARG A 317 -13.78 4.43 1.83
C ARG A 317 -12.31 4.70 2.21
N LYS A 318 -11.38 3.97 1.61
CA LYS A 318 -9.94 4.16 1.86
C LYS A 318 -9.44 5.58 1.54
N PHE A 319 -10.12 6.30 0.63
CA PHE A 319 -9.76 7.69 0.30
C PHE A 319 -10.11 8.60 1.47
N GLN A 320 -11.37 8.52 1.91
CA GLN A 320 -11.83 9.29 3.06
C GLN A 320 -11.00 8.99 4.31
N GLY A 321 -10.70 7.70 4.57
CA GLY A 321 -9.90 7.29 5.73
C GLY A 321 -8.54 7.99 5.83
N PHE A 322 -7.82 8.16 4.72
CA PHE A 322 -6.55 8.90 4.73
C PHE A 322 -6.77 10.42 4.87
N LEU A 323 -7.79 10.96 4.22
CA LEU A 323 -8.12 12.38 4.29
C LEU A 323 -8.53 12.80 5.70
N ASP A 324 -9.21 11.94 6.45
CA ASP A 324 -9.57 12.17 7.85
C ASP A 324 -8.33 12.37 8.75
N HIS A 325 -7.26 11.59 8.51
CA HIS A 325 -5.98 11.77 9.22
C HIS A 325 -5.30 13.10 8.91
N THR A 326 -5.49 13.61 7.69
CA THR A 326 -4.79 14.81 7.22
C THR A 326 -5.63 16.07 7.31
N GLY A 327 -6.94 15.96 7.59
CA GLY A 327 -7.87 17.08 7.59
C GLY A 327 -8.11 17.68 6.21
N ARG A 328 -7.96 16.90 5.11
CA ARG A 328 -8.01 17.36 3.71
C ARG A 328 -9.21 16.82 2.96
N SER A 329 -10.37 16.76 3.58
CA SER A 329 -11.59 16.22 2.96
C SER A 329 -12.00 16.95 1.67
N GLU A 330 -11.61 18.20 1.53
CA GLU A 330 -11.86 19.01 0.33
C GLU A 330 -11.03 18.56 -0.90
N ASP A 331 -10.00 17.72 -0.73
CA ASP A 331 -9.24 17.16 -1.84
C ASP A 331 -9.96 15.99 -2.53
N LEU A 332 -11.06 15.49 -1.94
CA LEU A 332 -11.88 14.42 -2.50
C LEU A 332 -12.98 15.00 -3.37
N VAL A 333 -12.97 14.68 -4.65
CA VAL A 333 -13.97 15.11 -5.62
C VAL A 333 -14.69 13.93 -6.27
N LYS A 334 -15.88 14.18 -6.82
CA LYS A 334 -16.75 13.10 -7.33
C LYS A 334 -16.39 12.64 -8.73
N ASP A 335 -15.84 13.53 -9.56
CA ASP A 335 -15.54 13.24 -10.96
C ASP A 335 -14.37 14.07 -11.49
N TRP A 336 -13.99 13.82 -12.73
CA TRP A 336 -12.87 14.47 -13.38
C TRP A 336 -13.10 15.95 -13.70
N PRO A 337 -14.28 16.39 -14.19
CA PRO A 337 -14.57 17.83 -14.36
C PRO A 337 -14.36 18.64 -13.08
N ASP A 338 -14.91 18.15 -11.96
CA ASP A 338 -14.72 18.76 -10.64
C ASP A 338 -13.25 18.75 -10.20
N ALA A 339 -12.52 17.68 -10.52
CA ALA A 339 -11.09 17.58 -10.20
C ALA A 339 -10.28 18.67 -10.90
N PHE A 340 -10.47 18.88 -12.20
CA PHE A 340 -9.76 19.91 -12.95
C PHE A 340 -10.20 21.33 -12.55
N ALA A 341 -11.47 21.52 -12.20
CA ALA A 341 -11.96 22.79 -11.68
C ALA A 341 -11.30 23.14 -10.32
N SER A 342 -11.31 22.20 -9.38
CA SER A 342 -10.69 22.37 -8.05
C SER A 342 -9.18 22.56 -8.16
N ALA A 343 -8.52 21.83 -9.04
CA ALA A 343 -7.07 21.88 -9.23
C ALA A 343 -6.54 23.28 -9.64
N ARG A 344 -7.36 24.09 -10.32
CA ARG A 344 -6.99 25.45 -10.75
C ARG A 344 -6.65 26.38 -9.59
N THR A 345 -7.23 26.14 -8.42
CA THR A 345 -7.04 26.97 -7.21
C THR A 345 -6.05 26.35 -6.22
N ARG A 346 -5.60 25.11 -6.46
CA ARG A 346 -4.66 24.40 -5.59
C ARG A 346 -3.22 24.68 -5.98
N THR A 347 -2.71 25.82 -5.56
CA THR A 347 -1.36 26.29 -5.92
C THR A 347 -0.36 26.20 -4.76
N THR A 348 -0.84 25.96 -3.54
CA THR A 348 -0.01 26.06 -2.34
C THR A 348 0.46 24.66 -1.90
N THR A 349 1.76 24.51 -1.76
CA THR A 349 2.39 23.36 -1.12
C THR A 349 1.99 23.29 0.35
N THR A 350 1.41 22.17 0.78
CA THR A 350 0.98 21.99 2.17
C THR A 350 1.62 20.72 2.72
N PRO A 351 2.57 20.81 3.66
CA PRO A 351 3.16 19.64 4.32
C PRO A 351 2.09 18.78 5.00
N LEU A 352 2.37 17.50 5.19
CA LEU A 352 1.55 16.67 6.06
C LEU A 352 1.51 17.26 7.48
N PRO A 353 0.36 17.19 8.17
CA PRO A 353 0.28 17.58 9.58
C PRO A 353 1.30 16.79 10.42
N GLN A 354 2.00 17.46 11.32
CA GLN A 354 2.99 16.80 12.18
C GLN A 354 2.35 15.66 13.00
N ALA A 355 1.09 15.79 13.39
CA ALA A 355 0.34 14.76 14.10
C ALA A 355 0.26 13.41 13.33
N VAL A 356 0.26 13.44 11.98
CA VAL A 356 0.29 12.25 11.12
C VAL A 356 1.65 11.55 11.27
N LEU A 357 2.75 12.32 11.21
CA LEU A 357 4.10 11.79 11.35
C LEU A 357 4.34 11.26 12.77
N ASP A 358 3.90 11.97 13.79
CA ASP A 358 3.99 11.53 15.19
C ASP A 358 3.17 10.24 15.45
N ALA A 359 2.03 10.09 14.78
CA ALA A 359 1.23 8.87 14.88
C ALA A 359 1.96 7.67 14.25
N LEU A 360 2.65 7.88 13.13
CA LEU A 360 3.50 6.86 12.50
C LEU A 360 4.71 6.50 13.36
N ASP A 361 5.36 7.49 13.99
CA ASP A 361 6.48 7.23 14.91
C ASP A 361 6.04 6.35 16.07
N ARG A 362 4.95 6.71 16.74
CA ARG A 362 4.37 5.87 17.82
C ARG A 362 3.94 4.49 17.35
N HIS A 363 3.47 4.36 16.09
CA HIS A 363 3.13 3.08 15.49
C HIS A 363 4.36 2.18 15.37
N TRP A 364 5.45 2.70 14.80
CA TRP A 364 6.67 1.93 14.61
C TRP A 364 7.34 1.56 15.94
N GLU A 365 7.36 2.46 16.92
CA GLU A 365 7.85 2.18 18.27
C GLU A 365 7.08 1.03 18.95
N ARG A 366 5.73 1.08 18.91
CA ARG A 366 4.89 0.03 19.48
C ARG A 366 5.04 -1.30 18.75
N MET A 367 5.13 -1.25 17.43
CA MET A 367 5.34 -2.43 16.62
C MET A 367 6.71 -3.07 16.91
N ALA A 368 7.76 -2.27 16.99
CA ALA A 368 9.11 -2.73 17.34
C ALA A 368 9.13 -3.35 18.73
N GLN A 369 8.50 -2.70 19.72
CA GLN A 369 8.39 -3.25 21.08
C GLN A 369 7.66 -4.59 21.11
N ALA A 370 6.50 -4.70 20.42
CA ALA A 370 5.73 -5.94 20.38
C ALA A 370 6.47 -7.10 19.70
N LEU A 371 7.31 -6.78 18.73
CA LEU A 371 8.15 -7.78 18.02
C LEU A 371 9.41 -8.15 18.80
N ALA A 372 9.97 -7.22 19.59
CA ALA A 372 11.20 -7.43 20.34
C ALA A 372 10.97 -8.08 21.71
N ASP A 373 9.90 -7.68 22.39
CA ASP A 373 9.55 -8.11 23.75
C ASP A 373 8.04 -8.40 23.82
N PRO A 374 7.58 -9.48 23.17
CA PRO A 374 6.16 -9.81 23.12
C PRO A 374 5.62 -10.22 24.48
N ALA A 375 4.40 -9.77 24.79
CA ALA A 375 3.67 -10.31 25.94
C ALA A 375 3.42 -11.83 25.77
N PRO A 376 3.32 -12.60 26.85
CA PRO A 376 3.07 -14.05 26.76
C PRO A 376 1.67 -14.30 26.19
N LYS A 377 1.60 -14.65 24.91
CA LYS A 377 0.35 -14.93 24.17
C LYS A 377 0.16 -16.37 23.72
N ARG A 378 0.96 -17.29 24.27
CA ARG A 378 0.92 -18.70 23.90
C ARG A 378 -0.48 -19.29 23.95
N ALA A 379 -1.24 -19.07 25.03
CA ALA A 379 -2.61 -19.57 25.14
C ALA A 379 -3.55 -19.02 24.05
N ALA A 380 -3.41 -17.75 23.65
CA ALA A 380 -4.18 -17.18 22.57
C ALA A 380 -3.78 -17.75 21.20
N ARG A 381 -2.48 -17.98 20.95
CA ARG A 381 -1.99 -18.63 19.74
C ARG A 381 -2.48 -20.08 19.65
N GLU A 382 -2.47 -20.84 20.76
CA GLU A 382 -3.03 -22.20 20.82
C GLU A 382 -4.55 -22.21 20.59
N ALA A 383 -5.28 -21.20 21.10
CA ALA A 383 -6.70 -21.04 20.84
C ALA A 383 -6.98 -20.77 19.34
N PHE A 384 -6.14 -19.97 18.70
CA PHE A 384 -6.23 -19.73 17.25
C PHE A 384 -5.93 -20.99 16.44
N LEU A 385 -4.92 -21.79 16.83
CA LEU A 385 -4.63 -23.08 16.17
C LEU A 385 -5.86 -24.02 16.26
N ARG A 386 -6.48 -24.15 17.43
CA ARG A 386 -7.72 -24.92 17.59
C ARG A 386 -8.88 -24.38 16.74
N ALA A 387 -9.01 -23.05 16.63
CA ALA A 387 -10.03 -22.43 15.77
C ALA A 387 -9.81 -22.75 14.29
N CYS A 388 -8.56 -22.79 13.84
CA CYS A 388 -8.22 -23.22 12.47
C CYS A 388 -8.62 -24.67 12.19
N GLU A 389 -8.44 -25.59 13.16
CA GLU A 389 -8.81 -27.00 13.02
C GLU A 389 -10.33 -27.20 12.98
N GLN A 390 -11.08 -26.34 13.65
CA GLN A 390 -12.54 -26.41 13.76
C GLN A 390 -13.27 -25.64 12.65
N ASP A 391 -12.57 -24.86 11.83
CA ASP A 391 -13.20 -24.10 10.73
C ASP A 391 -13.74 -25.08 9.68
N PRO A 392 -15.05 -25.03 9.36
CA PRO A 392 -15.65 -25.89 8.34
C PRO A 392 -15.14 -25.64 6.93
N ARG A 393 -14.27 -24.64 6.75
CA ARG A 393 -13.63 -24.26 5.48
C ARG A 393 -12.11 -24.38 5.53
N PRO A 394 -11.54 -25.49 6.03
CA PRO A 394 -10.10 -25.62 6.22
C PRO A 394 -9.32 -25.58 4.90
N ALA A 395 -9.97 -25.72 3.75
CA ALA A 395 -9.29 -25.84 2.46
C ALA A 395 -8.38 -24.65 2.13
N TRP A 396 -8.74 -23.42 2.49
CA TRP A 396 -7.89 -22.25 2.25
C TRP A 396 -6.80 -22.05 3.31
N VAL A 397 -6.96 -22.61 4.51
CA VAL A 397 -5.89 -22.67 5.53
C VAL A 397 -5.00 -23.88 5.28
N THR A 398 -5.57 -25.06 5.08
CA THR A 398 -4.83 -26.30 4.88
C THR A 398 -4.10 -26.36 3.55
N GLY A 399 -4.60 -25.70 2.51
CA GLY A 399 -3.91 -25.58 1.22
C GLY A 399 -2.57 -24.82 1.28
N LEU A 400 -2.31 -24.10 2.37
CA LEU A 400 -1.02 -23.44 2.64
C LEU A 400 -0.07 -24.32 3.47
N LEU A 401 -0.55 -25.39 4.05
CA LEU A 401 0.30 -26.32 4.80
C LEU A 401 1.12 -27.16 3.80
N PRO A 402 2.41 -27.39 4.07
CA PRO A 402 3.26 -28.23 3.22
C PRO A 402 2.81 -29.68 3.19
#